data_2d6eb73489230d8d03097dfddc598dd4
#
_entry.id   2d6eb73489230d8d03097dfddc598dd4
#
_cell.length_a   1.000
_cell.length_b   1.000
_cell.length_c   1.000
_cell.angle_alpha   90.00
_cell.angle_beta   90.00
_cell.angle_gamma   90.00
#
_symmetry.space_group_name_H-M   'P 1'
#
loop_
_entity.id
_entity.type
_entity.pdbx_description
1 polymer ?
#
loop_
_entity_poly.entity_id
_entity_poly.type
_entity_poly.pdbx_seq_one_letter_code
_entity_poly.pdbx_strand_id
1 'polypeptide(L)'
;MGESEHSFSLTTFSRSGKLLQIEYALNRVADGAPALGIKARNGVVIATEKKVKPLEDEKTVRKIENLSDNVGMVYAGMPTDYRVLVNRGRKNAQEYYSVYRELIPVSQIVREQANVMQEFTQSGGVRPFGISLMVAGYDDSGPQLFQ
;
A
#
# COMPACT_ATOMS: atom_id res chain seq x y z
N MET A 1 33.95 -6.51 -6.88
CA MET A 1 33.53 -6.81 -8.26
C MET A 1 32.49 -7.91 -8.20
N GLY A 2 31.25 -7.67 -8.60
CA GLY A 2 30.22 -8.72 -8.74
C GLY A 2 28.83 -8.43 -8.18
N GLU A 3 28.55 -7.24 -7.62
CA GLU A 3 27.21 -6.94 -7.09
C GLU A 3 26.22 -6.36 -8.12
N SER A 4 26.68 -5.91 -9.29
CA SER A 4 25.83 -5.17 -10.23
C SER A 4 25.07 -6.01 -11.26
N GLU A 5 25.52 -7.23 -11.56
CA GLU A 5 24.90 -8.05 -12.64
C GLU A 5 23.64 -8.82 -12.21
N HIS A 6 23.42 -9.02 -10.91
CA HIS A 6 22.30 -9.84 -10.43
C HIS A 6 21.14 -9.06 -9.82
N SER A 7 21.20 -7.72 -9.81
CA SER A 7 20.23 -6.86 -9.12
C SER A 7 18.84 -6.78 -9.76
N PHE A 8 18.70 -7.23 -11.00
CA PHE A 8 17.44 -7.12 -11.77
C PHE A 8 16.57 -8.38 -11.72
N SER A 9 17.04 -9.47 -11.16
CA SER A 9 16.27 -10.70 -11.03
C SER A 9 15.51 -10.73 -9.69
N LEU A 10 14.20 -11.01 -9.73
CA LEU A 10 13.38 -11.21 -8.52
C LEU A 10 13.83 -12.42 -7.69
N THR A 11 14.55 -13.36 -8.28
CA THR A 11 14.99 -14.62 -7.67
C THR A 11 16.44 -14.60 -7.20
N THR A 12 17.11 -13.44 -7.23
CA THR A 12 18.49 -13.32 -6.76
C THR A 12 18.55 -13.29 -5.24
N PHE A 13 19.29 -14.23 -4.65
CA PHE A 13 19.54 -14.30 -3.22
C PHE A 13 20.83 -13.58 -2.84
N SER A 14 20.81 -12.90 -1.70
CA SER A 14 22.01 -12.40 -1.04
C SER A 14 22.83 -13.54 -0.43
N ARG A 15 24.07 -13.25 -0.01
CA ARG A 15 24.89 -14.22 0.76
C ARG A 15 24.22 -14.67 2.06
N SER A 16 23.35 -13.85 2.63
CA SER A 16 22.56 -14.17 3.83
C SER A 16 21.26 -14.92 3.55
N GLY A 17 20.96 -15.28 2.29
CA GLY A 17 19.77 -16.03 1.90
C GLY A 17 18.50 -15.20 1.73
N LYS A 18 18.59 -13.86 1.71
CA LYS A 18 17.46 -12.96 1.49
C LYS A 18 17.29 -12.62 0.02
N LEU A 19 16.06 -12.41 -0.43
CA LEU A 19 15.75 -11.93 -1.78
C LEU A 19 16.11 -10.44 -1.91
N LEU A 20 17.10 -10.11 -2.76
CA LEU A 20 17.63 -8.75 -2.87
C LEU A 20 16.59 -7.72 -3.26
N GLN A 21 15.69 -8.02 -4.21
CA GLN A 21 14.66 -7.07 -4.63
C GLN A 21 13.64 -6.77 -3.52
N ILE A 22 13.34 -7.73 -2.66
CA ILE A 22 12.50 -7.54 -1.47
C ILE A 22 13.22 -6.65 -0.46
N GLU A 23 14.52 -6.89 -0.21
CA GLU A 23 15.31 -6.04 0.70
C GLU A 23 15.37 -4.58 0.20
N TYR A 24 15.55 -4.35 -1.09
CA TYR A 24 15.54 -2.99 -1.66
C TYR A 24 14.19 -2.31 -1.49
N ALA A 25 13.09 -3.05 -1.69
CA ALA A 25 11.74 -2.53 -1.45
C ALA A 25 11.53 -2.17 0.02
N LEU A 26 11.97 -3.01 0.96
CA LEU A 26 11.87 -2.74 2.41
C LEU A 26 12.72 -1.54 2.83
N ASN A 27 13.92 -1.38 2.29
CA ASN A 27 14.76 -0.20 2.53
C ASN A 27 14.06 1.07 2.05
N ARG A 28 13.37 1.02 0.90
CA ARG A 28 12.61 2.16 0.40
C ARG A 28 11.43 2.53 1.31
N VAL A 29 10.80 1.54 1.95
CA VAL A 29 9.76 1.77 2.96
C VAL A 29 10.34 2.47 4.19
N ALA A 30 11.50 2.01 4.67
CA ALA A 30 12.17 2.56 5.86
C ALA A 30 12.56 4.04 5.68
N ASP A 31 12.91 4.46 4.45
CA ASP A 31 13.21 5.86 4.10
C ASP A 31 11.95 6.73 3.97
N GLY A 32 10.76 6.14 4.05
CA GLY A 32 9.48 6.83 3.89
C GLY A 32 9.10 7.66 5.11
N ALA A 33 8.23 8.64 4.92
CA ALA A 33 7.61 9.35 6.04
C ALA A 33 6.71 8.39 6.84
N PRO A 34 6.70 8.52 8.18
CA PRO A 34 5.93 7.63 9.05
C PRO A 34 4.43 7.73 8.80
N ALA A 35 3.75 6.62 8.98
CA ALA A 35 2.29 6.54 9.04
C ALA A 35 1.88 5.88 10.36
N LEU A 36 0.79 6.35 10.93
CA LEU A 36 0.24 5.89 12.20
C LEU A 36 -1.21 5.46 12.00
N GLY A 37 -1.61 4.36 12.59
CA GLY A 37 -2.99 3.91 12.65
C GLY A 37 -3.37 3.48 14.06
N ILE A 38 -4.56 3.87 14.50
CA ILE A 38 -5.10 3.50 15.81
C ILE A 38 -6.53 3.02 15.61
N LYS A 39 -6.81 1.81 16.05
CA LYS A 39 -8.16 1.26 16.14
C LYS A 39 -8.67 1.40 17.57
N ALA A 40 -9.79 2.09 17.73
CA ALA A 40 -10.54 2.19 18.98
C ALA A 40 -11.81 1.34 18.90
N ARG A 41 -12.55 1.26 20.00
CA ARG A 41 -13.79 0.49 20.06
C ARG A 41 -14.91 1.05 19.17
N ASN A 42 -14.91 2.35 18.93
CA ASN A 42 -15.95 3.07 18.18
C ASN A 42 -15.47 3.71 16.89
N GLY A 43 -14.23 3.46 16.48
CA GLY A 43 -13.69 4.04 15.25
C GLY A 43 -12.23 3.70 15.01
N VAL A 44 -11.74 4.13 13.87
CA VAL A 44 -10.34 3.97 13.44
C VAL A 44 -9.81 5.30 12.92
N VAL A 45 -8.57 5.60 13.24
CA VAL A 45 -7.87 6.81 12.78
C VAL A 45 -6.57 6.42 12.12
N ILE A 46 -6.29 7.02 10.97
CA ILE A 46 -4.97 6.95 10.32
C ILE A 46 -4.41 8.36 10.20
N ALA A 47 -3.12 8.49 10.39
CA ALA A 47 -2.39 9.76 10.30
C ALA A 47 -1.03 9.56 9.65
N THR A 48 -0.51 10.60 8.99
CA THR A 48 0.81 10.57 8.40
C THR A 48 1.43 11.96 8.36
N GLU A 49 2.74 12.03 8.38
CA GLU A 49 3.47 13.26 8.17
C GLU A 49 3.42 13.65 6.69
N LYS A 50 3.12 14.92 6.43
CA LYS A 50 3.08 15.49 5.09
C LYS A 50 4.21 16.50 4.93
N LYS A 51 5.27 16.12 4.23
CA LYS A 51 6.41 17.00 3.91
C LYS A 51 6.17 17.64 2.55
N VAL A 52 5.99 18.94 2.55
CA VAL A 52 5.75 19.74 1.32
C VAL A 52 6.96 20.64 1.09
N LYS A 53 7.45 20.68 -0.14
CA LYS A 53 8.55 21.57 -0.53
C LYS A 53 8.04 23.02 -0.71
N PRO A 54 8.90 24.05 -0.58
CA PRO A 54 8.48 25.46 -0.60
C PRO A 54 7.68 25.93 -1.85
N LEU A 55 7.82 25.24 -2.98
CA LEU A 55 7.13 25.58 -4.24
C LEU A 55 6.07 24.54 -4.63
N GLU A 56 5.72 23.64 -3.75
CA GLU A 56 4.75 22.58 -3.98
C GLU A 56 3.41 22.95 -3.34
N ASP A 57 2.31 22.80 -4.08
CA ASP A 57 0.99 23.04 -3.51
C ASP A 57 0.62 21.88 -2.56
N GLU A 58 0.48 22.21 -1.29
CA GLU A 58 0.14 21.26 -0.25
C GLU A 58 -1.13 20.45 -0.55
N LYS A 59 -2.11 21.02 -1.24
CA LYS A 59 -3.37 20.36 -1.58
C LYS A 59 -3.20 19.23 -2.60
N THR A 60 -2.12 19.28 -3.39
CA THR A 60 -1.83 18.26 -4.40
C THR A 60 -1.12 17.03 -3.82
N VAL A 61 -0.47 17.18 -2.67
CA VAL A 61 0.21 16.07 -1.98
C VAL A 61 -0.80 15.27 -1.17
N ARG A 62 -1.22 14.14 -1.72
CA ARG A 62 -2.19 13.26 -1.07
C ARG A 62 -1.50 11.99 -0.58
N LYS A 63 -1.43 11.83 0.74
CA LYS A 63 -0.87 10.65 1.41
C LYS A 63 -1.93 9.70 1.96
N ILE A 64 -3.12 10.22 2.19
CA ILE A 64 -4.30 9.45 2.57
C ILE A 64 -5.30 9.57 1.43
N GLU A 65 -5.80 8.45 0.96
CA GLU A 65 -6.78 8.37 -0.12
C GLU A 65 -7.92 7.42 0.26
N ASN A 66 -9.13 7.79 -0.11
CA ASN A 66 -10.28 6.89 0.04
C ASN A 66 -10.34 5.94 -1.15
N LEU A 67 -10.58 4.66 -0.85
CA LEU A 67 -10.84 3.60 -1.83
C LEU A 67 -12.34 3.46 -2.09
N SER A 68 -13.14 3.65 -1.05
CA SER A 68 -14.61 3.70 -1.03
C SER A 68 -15.06 4.63 0.08
N ASP A 69 -16.36 4.83 0.25
CA ASP A 69 -16.90 5.71 1.29
C ASP A 69 -16.58 5.22 2.72
N ASN A 70 -16.37 3.91 2.87
CA ASN A 70 -16.11 3.27 4.16
C ASN A 70 -14.65 2.84 4.37
N VAL A 71 -13.75 3.02 3.38
CA VAL A 71 -12.35 2.54 3.45
C VAL A 71 -11.39 3.62 3.01
N GLY A 72 -10.44 3.95 3.89
CA GLY A 72 -9.29 4.80 3.62
C GLY A 72 -7.97 4.03 3.68
N MET A 73 -6.98 4.53 2.96
CA MET A 73 -5.65 3.92 2.89
C MET A 73 -4.56 4.98 3.03
N VAL A 74 -3.48 4.63 3.71
CA VAL A 74 -2.27 5.45 3.87
C VAL A 74 -1.03 4.60 3.59
N TYR A 75 0.07 5.24 3.21
CA TYR A 75 1.32 4.55 2.88
C TYR A 75 2.55 5.16 3.55
N ALA A 76 3.58 4.33 3.68
CA ALA A 76 4.96 4.73 3.86
C ALA A 76 5.80 4.18 2.69
N GLY A 77 6.70 4.98 2.11
CA GLY A 77 7.56 4.58 0.98
C GLY A 77 7.33 5.40 -0.29
N MET A 78 7.16 4.75 -1.45
CA MET A 78 7.15 5.38 -2.78
C MET A 78 5.75 5.85 -3.21
N PRO A 79 5.53 7.18 -3.42
CA PRO A 79 4.22 7.73 -3.78
C PRO A 79 3.63 7.21 -5.09
N THR A 80 4.49 6.95 -6.09
CA THR A 80 4.04 6.46 -7.41
C THR A 80 3.43 5.08 -7.33
N ASP A 81 4.04 4.18 -6.53
CA ASP A 81 3.54 2.83 -6.30
C ASP A 81 2.21 2.85 -5.55
N TYR A 82 2.09 3.75 -4.57
CA TYR A 82 0.84 3.97 -3.85
C TYR A 82 -0.33 4.33 -4.77
N ARG A 83 -0.10 5.25 -5.72
CA ARG A 83 -1.14 5.68 -6.66
C ARG A 83 -1.67 4.54 -7.52
N VAL A 84 -0.82 3.60 -7.92
CA VAL A 84 -1.24 2.40 -8.67
C VAL A 84 -2.20 1.57 -7.84
N LEU A 85 -1.88 1.34 -6.56
CA LEU A 85 -2.71 0.54 -5.66
C LEU A 85 -4.01 1.24 -5.28
N VAL A 86 -4.00 2.57 -5.11
CA VAL A 86 -5.24 3.36 -4.90
C VAL A 86 -6.20 3.18 -6.08
N ASN A 87 -5.71 3.33 -7.31
CA ASN A 87 -6.55 3.20 -8.51
C ASN A 87 -7.12 1.78 -8.66
N ARG A 88 -6.32 0.76 -8.38
CA ARG A 88 -6.81 -0.64 -8.36
C ARG A 88 -7.82 -0.87 -7.26
N GLY A 89 -7.58 -0.36 -6.06
CA GLY A 89 -8.51 -0.49 -4.93
C GLY A 89 -9.86 0.18 -5.20
N ARG A 90 -9.85 1.38 -5.78
CA ARG A 90 -11.07 2.07 -6.20
C ARG A 90 -11.84 1.29 -7.26
N LYS A 91 -11.13 0.73 -8.24
CA LYS A 91 -11.74 -0.11 -9.26
C LYS A 91 -12.41 -1.33 -8.64
N ASN A 92 -11.72 -2.08 -7.79
CA ASN A 92 -12.26 -3.25 -7.12
C ASN A 92 -13.47 -2.91 -6.25
N ALA A 93 -13.41 -1.80 -5.50
CA ALA A 93 -14.55 -1.35 -4.69
C ALA A 93 -15.77 -1.03 -5.55
N GLN A 94 -15.56 -0.39 -6.70
CA GLN A 94 -16.64 -0.06 -7.63
C GLN A 94 -17.20 -1.29 -8.35
N GLU A 95 -16.37 -2.24 -8.72
CA GLU A 95 -16.79 -3.53 -9.29
C GLU A 95 -17.65 -4.31 -8.29
N TYR A 96 -17.23 -4.38 -7.03
CA TYR A 96 -18.01 -4.99 -5.95
C TYR A 96 -19.38 -4.32 -5.80
N TYR A 97 -19.39 -2.98 -5.72
CA TYR A 97 -20.64 -2.21 -5.61
C TYR A 97 -21.56 -2.42 -6.81
N SER A 98 -21.01 -2.55 -8.02
CA SER A 98 -21.80 -2.78 -9.23
C SER A 98 -22.54 -4.11 -9.21
N VAL A 99 -21.94 -5.14 -8.62
CA VAL A 99 -22.50 -6.50 -8.52
C VAL A 99 -23.48 -6.62 -7.35
N TYR A 100 -23.05 -6.19 -6.16
CA TYR A 100 -23.76 -6.48 -4.90
C TYR A 100 -24.63 -5.32 -4.41
N ARG A 101 -24.41 -4.10 -4.94
CA ARG A 101 -25.09 -2.87 -4.50
C ARG A 101 -24.86 -2.53 -3.03
N GLU A 102 -23.74 -2.99 -2.49
CA GLU A 102 -23.28 -2.77 -1.14
C GLU A 102 -21.82 -2.27 -1.13
N LEU A 103 -21.41 -1.58 -0.06
CA LEU A 103 -20.02 -1.18 0.11
C LEU A 103 -19.16 -2.41 0.37
N ILE A 104 -17.98 -2.42 -0.24
CA ILE A 104 -17.05 -3.55 -0.09
C ILE A 104 -16.59 -3.69 1.37
N PRO A 105 -16.62 -4.90 1.96
CA PRO A 105 -16.07 -5.15 3.29
C PRO A 105 -14.57 -4.83 3.34
N VAL A 106 -14.11 -4.26 4.47
CA VAL A 106 -12.70 -3.85 4.64
C VAL A 106 -11.75 -5.02 4.45
N SER A 107 -12.06 -6.17 5.03
CA SER A 107 -11.24 -7.38 4.90
C SER A 107 -11.11 -7.87 3.45
N GLN A 108 -12.13 -7.70 2.63
CA GLN A 108 -12.08 -8.12 1.23
C GLN A 108 -11.18 -7.21 0.40
N ILE A 109 -11.32 -5.88 0.52
CA ILE A 109 -10.45 -4.95 -0.21
C ILE A 109 -8.98 -5.09 0.21
N VAL A 110 -8.72 -5.38 1.49
CA VAL A 110 -7.37 -5.67 1.99
C VAL A 110 -6.78 -6.91 1.32
N ARG A 111 -7.58 -7.98 1.21
CA ARG A 111 -7.15 -9.22 0.54
C ARG A 111 -6.82 -8.98 -0.93
N GLU A 112 -7.65 -8.20 -1.64
CA GLU A 112 -7.39 -7.85 -3.04
C GLU A 112 -6.11 -7.02 -3.19
N GLN A 113 -5.86 -6.05 -2.31
CA GLN A 113 -4.61 -5.29 -2.32
C GLN A 113 -3.39 -6.19 -2.06
N ALA A 114 -3.48 -7.10 -1.08
CA ALA A 114 -2.42 -8.04 -0.77
C ALA A 114 -2.12 -8.99 -1.95
N ASN A 115 -3.14 -9.48 -2.64
CA ASN A 115 -2.99 -10.32 -3.84
C ASN A 115 -2.21 -9.56 -4.93
N VAL A 116 -2.58 -8.31 -5.21
CA VAL A 116 -1.87 -7.47 -6.18
C VAL A 116 -0.40 -7.29 -5.79
N MET A 117 -0.12 -6.98 -4.54
CA MET A 117 1.26 -6.82 -4.06
C MET A 117 2.06 -8.13 -4.16
N GLN A 118 1.44 -9.25 -3.86
CA GLN A 118 2.06 -10.58 -3.95
C GLN A 118 2.38 -10.95 -5.41
N GLU A 119 1.49 -10.69 -6.37
CA GLU A 119 1.73 -10.92 -7.79
C GLU A 119 3.02 -10.25 -8.26
N PHE A 120 3.30 -9.03 -7.80
CA PHE A 120 4.50 -8.26 -8.16
C PHE A 120 5.78 -8.77 -7.48
N THR A 121 5.68 -9.69 -6.54
CA THR A 121 6.84 -10.38 -5.96
C THR A 121 7.18 -11.69 -6.68
N GLN A 122 6.28 -12.21 -7.52
CA GLN A 122 6.41 -13.53 -8.14
C GLN A 122 6.41 -13.50 -9.68
N SER A 123 5.80 -12.48 -10.30
CA SER A 123 5.70 -12.36 -11.76
C SER A 123 7.02 -11.87 -12.37
N GLY A 124 7.41 -12.44 -13.50
CA GLY A 124 8.59 -12.00 -14.25
C GLY A 124 8.41 -10.59 -14.84
N GLY A 125 9.51 -9.84 -14.93
CA GLY A 125 9.54 -8.52 -15.57
C GLY A 125 8.96 -7.36 -14.74
N VAL A 126 8.56 -7.60 -13.49
CA VAL A 126 8.09 -6.58 -12.55
C VAL A 126 8.99 -6.53 -11.31
N ARG A 127 8.89 -5.47 -10.53
CA ARG A 127 9.54 -5.36 -9.22
C ARG A 127 8.51 -5.33 -8.09
N PRO A 128 8.88 -5.69 -6.87
CA PRO A 128 8.02 -5.50 -5.70
C PRO A 128 7.67 -4.03 -5.49
N PHE A 129 6.52 -3.76 -4.91
CA PHE A 129 6.13 -2.42 -4.49
C PHE A 129 7.02 -1.94 -3.34
N GLY A 130 7.59 -0.75 -3.47
CA GLY A 130 8.41 -0.10 -2.44
C GLY A 130 7.58 0.68 -1.43
N ILE A 131 6.50 0.10 -0.93
CA ILE A 131 5.59 0.71 0.03
C ILE A 131 5.12 -0.27 1.08
N SER A 132 4.84 0.24 2.28
CA SER A 132 3.98 -0.39 3.28
C SER A 132 2.66 0.34 3.31
N LEU A 133 1.57 -0.41 3.35
CA LEU A 133 0.21 0.12 3.37
C LEU A 133 -0.43 -0.08 4.73
N MET A 134 -1.27 0.89 5.10
CA MET A 134 -2.20 0.73 6.20
C MET A 134 -3.60 1.06 5.68
N VAL A 135 -4.53 0.13 5.86
CA VAL A 135 -5.92 0.24 5.43
C VAL A 135 -6.81 0.31 6.65
N ALA A 136 -7.61 1.35 6.71
CA ALA A 136 -8.55 1.59 7.79
C ALA A 136 -9.96 1.73 7.22
N GLY A 137 -10.94 1.16 7.89
CA GLY A 137 -12.33 1.30 7.47
C GLY A 137 -13.32 0.89 8.54
N TYR A 138 -14.58 1.05 8.18
CA TYR A 138 -15.71 0.68 9.03
C TYR A 138 -16.72 -0.08 8.17
N ASP A 139 -17.12 -1.24 8.63
CA ASP A 139 -18.16 -2.09 8.02
C ASP A 139 -19.06 -2.70 9.10
N ASP A 140 -19.91 -3.65 8.73
CA ASP A 140 -20.82 -4.32 9.66
C ASP A 140 -20.13 -5.05 10.81
N SER A 141 -18.84 -5.39 10.64
CA SER A 141 -17.99 -5.94 11.70
C SER A 141 -17.40 -4.88 12.64
N GLY A 142 -17.69 -3.60 12.39
CA GLY A 142 -17.17 -2.45 13.13
C GLY A 142 -15.88 -1.87 12.55
N PRO A 143 -15.13 -1.08 13.34
CA PRO A 143 -13.90 -0.48 12.89
C PRO A 143 -12.80 -1.52 12.66
N GLN A 144 -12.07 -1.38 11.57
CA GLN A 144 -11.00 -2.30 11.18
C GLN A 144 -9.73 -1.54 10.77
N LEU A 145 -8.58 -2.11 11.10
CA LEU A 145 -7.26 -1.59 10.73
C LEU A 145 -6.36 -2.76 10.36
N PHE A 146 -5.74 -2.68 9.19
CA PHE A 146 -4.82 -3.68 8.64
C PHE A 146 -3.54 -3.02 8.15
N GLN A 147 -2.43 -3.78 8.24
CA GLN A 147 -1.13 -3.41 7.68
C GLN A 147 -0.58 -4.60 6.88
#